data_461b0ec25191850f2f6783dae4821c50
#
_entry.id   461b0ec25191850f2f6783dae4821c50
#
_cell.length_a   1.000
_cell.length_b   1.000
_cell.length_c   1.000
_cell.angle_alpha   90.00
_cell.angle_beta   90.00
_cell.angle_gamma   90.00
#
_symmetry.space_group_name_H-M   'P 1'
#
loop_
_entity.id
_entity.type
_entity.pdbx_description
1 polymer ?
#
loop_
_entity_poly.entity_id
_entity_poly.type
_entity_poly.pdbx_seq_one_letter_code
_entity_poly.pdbx_strand_id
1 'polypeptide(L)'
;MTAETEAAADALIRQLPPVRGRLTANAPIGPLTWFRVGGPAELLFRPADTEDLAAFLSALPAEVPVTVIGVGSNLLVRDGGIPGVTIRLGRGFAEITPADDIVTAGAGALDMNVALTAAQAGIGGLEFLSGIPGTVGGGFQTNAGAYGREFKDVLVSADAVDRNGSLHTLGPAEMGLSYRHSEIDPSWIFVGARFKGMSGDPAAIVAGMEEIKAAREASQPIRARTGGSTFANPPGDKAWRLIDEAGCRGLVRGGAMISEKHANFLINTGNATAADIEGLGEEVRRRVYERSGIMLQWEIRRIGRAKSGDAAEEKTAEPAQARAG
;
A
#
# COMPACT_ATOMS: atom_id res chain seq x y z
N MET A 1 -9.11 -9.07 -23.10
CA MET A 1 -7.78 -9.74 -23.04
C MET A 1 -7.34 -9.99 -24.46
N THR A 2 -6.13 -9.64 -24.81
CA THR A 2 -5.59 -9.93 -26.15
C THR A 2 -4.82 -11.25 -26.08
N ALA A 3 -4.83 -12.02 -27.18
CA ALA A 3 -4.03 -13.26 -27.29
C ALA A 3 -2.53 -13.03 -27.03
N GLU A 4 -2.05 -11.82 -27.27
CA GLU A 4 -0.66 -11.40 -26.99
C GLU A 4 -0.36 -11.41 -25.47
N THR A 5 -1.31 -10.97 -24.62
CA THR A 5 -1.12 -10.96 -23.15
C THR A 5 -1.07 -12.36 -22.56
N GLU A 6 -1.86 -13.29 -23.11
CA GLU A 6 -1.85 -14.71 -22.70
C GLU A 6 -0.53 -15.37 -23.12
N ALA A 7 -0.08 -15.14 -24.35
CA ALA A 7 1.18 -15.69 -24.85
C ALA A 7 2.40 -15.18 -24.06
N ALA A 8 2.39 -13.92 -23.61
CA ALA A 8 3.47 -13.35 -22.79
C ALA A 8 3.52 -14.00 -21.41
N ALA A 9 2.38 -14.16 -20.74
CA ALA A 9 2.30 -14.83 -19.43
C ALA A 9 2.75 -16.30 -19.50
N ASP A 10 2.34 -17.02 -20.54
CA ASP A 10 2.77 -18.40 -20.76
C ASP A 10 4.27 -18.52 -21.06
N ALA A 11 4.83 -17.56 -21.81
CA ALA A 11 6.25 -17.51 -22.08
C ALA A 11 7.04 -17.25 -20.80
N LEU A 12 6.55 -16.35 -19.92
CA LEU A 12 7.15 -16.07 -18.63
C LEU A 12 7.09 -17.31 -17.72
N ILE A 13 5.93 -17.97 -17.60
CA ILE A 13 5.77 -19.16 -16.75
C ILE A 13 6.77 -20.27 -17.12
N ARG A 14 7.06 -20.48 -18.42
CA ARG A 14 8.03 -21.48 -18.86
C ARG A 14 9.48 -21.20 -18.43
N GLN A 15 9.79 -19.97 -18.04
CA GLN A 15 11.12 -19.55 -17.58
C GLN A 15 11.24 -19.57 -16.05
N LEU A 16 10.10 -19.76 -15.34
CA LEU A 16 10.09 -19.69 -13.89
C LEU A 16 10.41 -21.04 -13.24
N PRO A 17 11.00 -21.02 -12.03
CA PRO A 17 11.22 -22.22 -11.24
C PRO A 17 9.89 -22.85 -10.81
N PRO A 18 9.88 -24.15 -10.48
CA PRO A 18 8.73 -24.76 -9.82
C PRO A 18 8.49 -24.10 -8.44
N VAL A 19 7.23 -23.89 -8.07
CA VAL A 19 6.83 -23.30 -6.81
C VAL A 19 5.92 -24.22 -6.01
N ARG A 20 5.94 -24.13 -4.68
CA ARG A 20 4.98 -24.82 -3.79
C ARG A 20 3.70 -24.02 -3.62
N GLY A 21 3.78 -22.70 -3.74
CA GLY A 21 2.66 -21.79 -3.73
C GLY A 21 1.87 -21.82 -5.04
N ARG A 22 1.18 -20.73 -5.34
CA ARG A 22 0.31 -20.63 -6.50
C ARG A 22 0.75 -19.55 -7.47
N LEU A 23 0.95 -19.90 -8.73
CA LEU A 23 1.05 -18.99 -9.87
C LEU A 23 -0.29 -18.88 -10.59
N THR A 24 -0.66 -17.67 -10.97
CA THR A 24 -1.90 -17.40 -11.72
C THR A 24 -1.60 -16.38 -12.81
N ALA A 25 -1.69 -16.80 -14.07
CA ALA A 25 -1.55 -15.89 -15.22
C ALA A 25 -2.76 -14.95 -15.32
N ASN A 26 -2.51 -13.73 -15.80
CA ASN A 26 -3.55 -12.72 -16.06
C ASN A 26 -4.53 -12.53 -14.89
N ALA A 27 -4.00 -12.54 -13.67
CA ALA A 27 -4.80 -12.50 -12.46
C ALA A 27 -5.49 -11.12 -12.29
N PRO A 28 -6.82 -11.08 -12.09
CA PRO A 28 -7.53 -9.82 -11.89
C PRO A 28 -7.09 -9.16 -10.57
N ILE A 29 -6.49 -7.97 -10.65
CA ILE A 29 -6.00 -7.21 -9.46
C ILE A 29 -7.05 -6.22 -8.96
N GLY A 30 -7.84 -5.62 -9.81
CA GLY A 30 -8.88 -4.66 -9.41
C GLY A 30 -9.71 -5.13 -8.20
N PRO A 31 -10.29 -6.36 -8.20
CA PRO A 31 -11.03 -6.88 -7.05
C PRO A 31 -10.24 -7.02 -5.75
N LEU A 32 -8.91 -7.00 -5.82
CA LEU A 32 -8.01 -7.12 -4.66
C LEU A 32 -7.60 -5.76 -4.08
N THR A 33 -7.87 -4.64 -4.79
CA THR A 33 -7.60 -3.28 -4.32
C THR A 33 -8.80 -2.68 -3.61
N TRP A 34 -8.55 -1.71 -2.76
CA TRP A 34 -9.63 -0.99 -2.08
C TRP A 34 -10.41 -0.07 -3.03
N PHE A 35 -9.77 0.50 -4.03
CA PHE A 35 -10.45 1.25 -5.09
C PHE A 35 -11.34 0.37 -5.98
N ARG A 36 -11.09 -0.93 -6.03
CA ARG A 36 -11.78 -1.87 -6.93
C ARG A 36 -11.60 -1.55 -8.41
N VAL A 37 -10.44 -0.98 -8.77
CA VAL A 37 -10.04 -0.68 -10.15
C VAL A 37 -8.67 -1.26 -10.47
N GLY A 38 -8.33 -1.32 -11.73
CA GLY A 38 -7.04 -1.72 -12.26
C GLY A 38 -7.08 -2.97 -13.13
N GLY A 39 -6.14 -3.01 -14.07
CA GLY A 39 -5.92 -4.14 -14.96
C GLY A 39 -5.33 -5.36 -14.25
N PRO A 40 -5.15 -6.48 -14.97
CA PRO A 40 -4.64 -7.72 -14.41
C PRO A 40 -3.13 -7.64 -14.11
N ALA A 41 -2.65 -8.47 -13.19
CA ALA A 41 -1.24 -8.83 -13.14
C ALA A 41 -0.93 -9.82 -14.26
N GLU A 42 0.18 -9.60 -14.98
CA GLU A 42 0.66 -10.55 -15.98
C GLU A 42 0.85 -11.93 -15.36
N LEU A 43 1.51 -11.98 -14.20
CA LEU A 43 1.60 -13.18 -13.36
C LEU A 43 1.44 -12.81 -11.89
N LEU A 44 0.54 -13.48 -11.18
CA LEU A 44 0.39 -13.36 -9.72
C LEU A 44 0.99 -14.59 -9.04
N PHE A 45 2.03 -14.37 -8.23
CA PHE A 45 2.61 -15.39 -7.35
C PHE A 45 2.13 -15.20 -5.91
N ARG A 46 1.65 -16.30 -5.33
CA ARG A 46 1.32 -16.40 -3.90
C ARG A 46 2.20 -17.47 -3.28
N PRO A 47 3.34 -17.12 -2.69
CA PRO A 47 4.25 -18.09 -2.09
C PRO A 47 3.58 -18.82 -0.93
N ALA A 48 3.97 -20.08 -0.72
CA ALA A 48 3.48 -20.89 0.38
C ALA A 48 4.07 -20.40 1.72
N ASP A 49 5.36 -20.09 1.72
CA ASP A 49 6.16 -19.65 2.86
C ASP A 49 7.41 -18.89 2.40
N THR A 50 8.30 -18.54 3.35
CA THR A 50 9.53 -17.78 3.10
C THR A 50 10.53 -18.55 2.24
N GLU A 51 10.65 -19.88 2.42
CA GLU A 51 11.56 -20.68 1.60
C GLU A 51 11.10 -20.75 0.14
N ASP A 52 9.80 -20.89 -0.10
CA ASP A 52 9.24 -20.88 -1.44
C ASP A 52 9.44 -19.51 -2.14
N LEU A 53 9.27 -18.42 -1.38
CA LEU A 53 9.55 -17.06 -1.86
C LEU A 53 11.04 -16.89 -2.20
N ALA A 54 11.93 -17.29 -1.31
CA ALA A 54 13.38 -17.17 -1.46
C ALA A 54 13.90 -17.99 -2.67
N ALA A 55 13.46 -19.24 -2.78
CA ALA A 55 13.80 -20.11 -3.91
C ALA A 55 13.29 -19.52 -5.24
N PHE A 56 12.08 -18.97 -5.26
CA PHE A 56 11.53 -18.32 -6.44
C PHE A 56 12.35 -17.09 -6.85
N LEU A 57 12.67 -16.20 -5.91
CA LEU A 57 13.43 -14.98 -6.19
C LEU A 57 14.85 -15.27 -6.67
N SER A 58 15.52 -16.24 -6.07
CA SER A 58 16.90 -16.63 -6.45
C SER A 58 17.01 -17.18 -7.87
N ALA A 59 15.93 -17.80 -8.39
CA ALA A 59 15.87 -18.38 -9.73
C ALA A 59 15.17 -17.47 -10.76
N LEU A 60 14.57 -16.36 -10.31
CA LEU A 60 13.86 -15.44 -11.20
C LEU A 60 14.87 -14.59 -11.99
N PRO A 61 14.79 -14.55 -13.35
CA PRO A 61 15.65 -13.70 -14.17
C PRO A 61 15.63 -12.24 -13.70
N ALA A 62 16.81 -11.59 -13.67
CA ALA A 62 16.97 -10.25 -13.10
C ALA A 62 16.14 -9.18 -13.85
N GLU A 63 15.94 -9.36 -15.15
CA GLU A 63 15.15 -8.49 -16.02
C GLU A 63 13.63 -8.55 -15.79
N VAL A 64 13.14 -9.60 -15.10
CA VAL A 64 11.70 -9.74 -14.82
C VAL A 64 11.29 -8.79 -13.70
N PRO A 65 10.39 -7.83 -13.95
CA PRO A 65 9.93 -6.91 -12.92
C PRO A 65 9.17 -7.65 -11.80
N VAL A 66 9.42 -7.25 -10.57
CA VAL A 66 8.68 -7.75 -9.40
C VAL A 66 7.93 -6.59 -8.74
N THR A 67 6.66 -6.80 -8.49
CA THR A 67 5.81 -5.87 -7.73
C THR A 67 5.19 -6.59 -6.54
N VAL A 68 5.39 -6.08 -5.33
CA VAL A 68 4.78 -6.66 -4.13
C VAL A 68 3.53 -5.88 -3.76
N ILE A 69 2.44 -6.61 -3.49
CA ILE A 69 1.18 -6.01 -3.05
C ILE A 69 0.69 -6.67 -1.75
N GLY A 70 0.16 -5.85 -0.85
CA GLY A 70 -0.56 -6.31 0.34
C GLY A 70 -2.06 -6.42 0.08
N VAL A 71 -2.86 -5.81 0.95
CA VAL A 71 -4.33 -5.75 0.81
C VAL A 71 -4.82 -4.65 -0.15
N GLY A 72 -3.91 -3.93 -0.79
CA GLY A 72 -4.25 -2.93 -1.80
C GLY A 72 -4.95 -1.68 -1.25
N SER A 73 -4.73 -1.36 0.03
CA SER A 73 -5.37 -0.23 0.71
C SER A 73 -4.76 1.13 0.35
N ASN A 74 -3.52 1.16 -0.17
CA ASN A 74 -2.81 2.37 -0.59
C ASN A 74 -2.29 2.24 -2.04
N LEU A 75 -3.04 1.54 -2.90
CA LEU A 75 -2.64 1.28 -4.28
C LEU A 75 -3.70 1.75 -5.27
N LEU A 76 -3.25 2.43 -6.31
CA LEU A 76 -3.96 2.61 -7.56
C LEU A 76 -3.25 1.78 -8.65
N VAL A 77 -3.87 0.71 -9.08
CA VAL A 77 -3.38 -0.12 -10.18
C VAL A 77 -3.96 0.41 -11.48
N ARG A 78 -3.11 0.82 -12.42
CA ARG A 78 -3.51 1.36 -13.71
C ARG A 78 -4.18 0.30 -14.59
N ASP A 79 -5.06 0.74 -15.49
CA ASP A 79 -5.95 -0.12 -16.27
C ASP A 79 -5.22 -1.05 -17.26
N GLY A 80 -3.97 -0.74 -17.66
CA GLY A 80 -3.11 -1.60 -18.48
C GLY A 80 -2.47 -2.77 -17.71
N GLY A 81 -2.68 -2.86 -16.38
CA GLY A 81 -2.20 -3.95 -15.55
C GLY A 81 -0.75 -3.86 -15.11
N ILE A 82 -0.28 -4.89 -14.40
CA ILE A 82 1.05 -4.94 -13.80
C ILE A 82 1.91 -5.94 -14.58
N PRO A 83 3.03 -5.49 -15.18
CA PRO A 83 3.93 -6.37 -15.94
C PRO A 83 4.78 -7.24 -15.00
N GLY A 84 5.26 -8.37 -15.54
CA GLY A 84 6.13 -9.30 -14.84
C GLY A 84 5.40 -10.03 -13.71
N VAL A 85 6.08 -10.22 -12.58
CA VAL A 85 5.56 -10.97 -11.44
C VAL A 85 5.04 -10.04 -10.35
N THR A 86 3.77 -10.17 -10.04
CA THR A 86 3.17 -9.58 -8.84
C THR A 86 3.18 -10.60 -7.72
N ILE A 87 3.80 -10.28 -6.59
CA ILE A 87 3.86 -11.14 -5.40
C ILE A 87 2.84 -10.65 -4.38
N ARG A 88 2.01 -11.57 -3.87
CA ARG A 88 1.09 -11.29 -2.78
C ARG A 88 1.24 -12.33 -1.69
N LEU A 89 1.71 -11.89 -0.51
CA LEU A 89 1.86 -12.75 0.65
C LEU A 89 0.49 -13.22 1.14
N GLY A 90 0.39 -14.52 1.40
CA GLY A 90 -0.83 -15.20 1.81
C GLY A 90 -0.82 -15.59 3.30
N ARG A 91 -1.60 -16.62 3.60
CA ARG A 91 -1.77 -17.12 4.99
C ARG A 91 -0.47 -17.59 5.64
N GLY A 92 0.49 -18.13 4.88
CA GLY A 92 1.80 -18.55 5.39
C GLY A 92 2.65 -17.38 5.96
N PHE A 93 2.22 -16.15 5.75
CA PHE A 93 2.87 -14.94 6.26
C PHE A 93 1.96 -14.11 7.16
N ALA A 94 0.90 -14.69 7.72
CA ALA A 94 -0.11 -13.96 8.49
C ALA A 94 -0.19 -14.39 9.97
N GLU A 95 0.74 -15.22 10.41
CA GLU A 95 0.81 -15.65 11.82
C GLU A 95 1.17 -14.47 12.72
N ILE A 96 0.55 -14.43 13.91
CA ILE A 96 0.82 -13.41 14.93
C ILE A 96 0.97 -14.14 16.26
N THR A 97 2.12 -13.97 16.91
CA THR A 97 2.46 -14.63 18.17
C THR A 97 2.92 -13.59 19.19
N PRO A 98 2.16 -13.39 20.29
CA PRO A 98 2.59 -12.55 21.40
C PRO A 98 3.44 -13.37 22.37
N ALA A 99 4.52 -12.77 22.89
CA ALA A 99 5.37 -13.33 23.93
C ALA A 99 5.97 -12.20 24.79
N ASP A 100 5.73 -12.23 26.09
CA ASP A 100 6.14 -11.17 27.01
C ASP A 100 5.64 -9.78 26.57
N ASP A 101 6.54 -8.87 26.24
CA ASP A 101 6.22 -7.52 25.72
C ASP A 101 6.45 -7.41 24.19
N ILE A 102 6.66 -8.53 23.51
CA ILE A 102 6.93 -8.60 22.06
C ILE A 102 5.75 -9.25 21.33
N VAL A 103 5.41 -8.68 20.17
CA VAL A 103 4.50 -9.30 19.20
C VAL A 103 5.27 -9.59 17.93
N THR A 104 5.43 -10.87 17.59
CA THR A 104 5.96 -11.33 16.32
C THR A 104 4.82 -11.46 15.31
N ALA A 105 4.95 -10.88 14.14
CA ALA A 105 3.92 -10.90 13.10
C ALA A 105 4.51 -11.15 11.72
N GLY A 106 3.90 -12.02 10.95
CA GLY A 106 4.22 -12.18 9.54
C GLY A 106 3.83 -10.95 8.73
N ALA A 107 4.57 -10.64 7.66
CA ALA A 107 4.37 -9.43 6.86
C ALA A 107 3.01 -9.39 6.11
N GLY A 108 2.35 -10.53 5.94
CA GLY A 108 0.98 -10.64 5.40
C GLY A 108 -0.12 -10.43 6.45
N ALA A 109 0.23 -10.33 7.75
CA ALA A 109 -0.73 -10.05 8.81
C ALA A 109 -1.32 -8.64 8.66
N LEU A 110 -2.62 -8.50 8.96
CA LEU A 110 -3.26 -7.19 9.01
C LEU A 110 -2.82 -6.43 10.26
N ASP A 111 -2.50 -5.15 10.12
CA ASP A 111 -2.11 -4.28 11.23
C ASP A 111 -3.17 -4.25 12.35
N MET A 112 -4.45 -4.23 11.98
CA MET A 112 -5.58 -4.36 12.90
C MET A 112 -5.51 -5.67 13.73
N ASN A 113 -5.15 -6.80 13.09
CA ASN A 113 -5.08 -8.08 13.79
C ASN A 113 -3.88 -8.12 14.75
N VAL A 114 -2.76 -7.48 14.40
CA VAL A 114 -1.61 -7.33 15.30
C VAL A 114 -2.02 -6.56 16.55
N ALA A 115 -2.70 -5.41 16.40
CA ALA A 115 -3.22 -4.63 17.52
C ALA A 115 -4.19 -5.46 18.40
N LEU A 116 -5.10 -6.19 17.77
CA LEU A 116 -6.10 -7.00 18.49
C LEU A 116 -5.46 -8.14 19.27
N THR A 117 -4.50 -8.85 18.67
CA THR A 117 -3.77 -9.94 19.34
C THR A 117 -2.93 -9.41 20.50
N ALA A 118 -2.26 -8.25 20.30
CA ALA A 118 -1.54 -7.56 21.36
C ALA A 118 -2.45 -7.20 22.55
N ALA A 119 -3.61 -6.59 22.26
CA ALA A 119 -4.60 -6.23 23.28
C ALA A 119 -5.08 -7.44 24.08
N GLN A 120 -5.39 -8.56 23.42
CA GLN A 120 -5.81 -9.80 24.07
C GLN A 120 -4.72 -10.39 24.99
N ALA A 121 -3.44 -10.17 24.65
CA ALA A 121 -2.30 -10.58 25.45
C ALA A 121 -1.90 -9.56 26.53
N GLY A 122 -2.61 -8.43 26.68
CA GLY A 122 -2.26 -7.36 27.62
C GLY A 122 -1.01 -6.58 27.23
N ILE A 123 -0.70 -6.51 25.93
CA ILE A 123 0.44 -5.77 25.38
C ILE A 123 -0.08 -4.46 24.77
N GLY A 124 0.08 -3.35 25.47
CA GLY A 124 -0.30 -2.01 25.05
C GLY A 124 0.78 -1.31 24.24
N GLY A 125 0.45 -0.13 23.69
CA GLY A 125 1.33 0.69 22.86
C GLY A 125 1.30 0.33 21.38
N LEU A 126 0.50 -0.67 20.97
CA LEU A 126 0.28 -1.10 19.59
C LEU A 126 -1.11 -0.75 19.07
N GLU A 127 -1.92 -0.02 19.85
CA GLU A 127 -3.31 0.35 19.53
C GLU A 127 -3.42 1.12 18.21
N PHE A 128 -2.42 1.96 17.89
CA PHE A 128 -2.38 2.79 16.67
C PHE A 128 -2.43 1.95 15.39
N LEU A 129 -1.93 0.70 15.42
CA LEU A 129 -1.99 -0.23 14.30
C LEU A 129 -3.43 -0.52 13.88
N SER A 130 -4.39 -0.45 14.82
CA SER A 130 -5.83 -0.57 14.50
C SER A 130 -6.35 0.56 13.61
N GLY A 131 -5.66 1.69 13.60
CA GLY A 131 -5.92 2.83 12.72
C GLY A 131 -5.34 2.70 11.31
N ILE A 132 -4.50 1.70 11.04
CA ILE A 132 -3.81 1.51 9.77
C ILE A 132 -4.48 0.41 8.96
N PRO A 133 -5.10 0.73 7.82
CA PRO A 133 -5.77 -0.27 6.99
C PRO A 133 -4.76 -0.96 6.05
N GLY A 134 -3.83 -1.71 6.60
CA GLY A 134 -2.72 -2.29 5.85
C GLY A 134 -2.34 -3.69 6.31
N THR A 135 -1.20 -4.15 5.81
CA THR A 135 -0.47 -5.30 6.29
C THR A 135 0.89 -4.85 6.80
N VAL A 136 1.47 -5.59 7.73
CA VAL A 136 2.78 -5.32 8.33
C VAL A 136 3.84 -5.02 7.26
N GLY A 137 3.96 -5.86 6.22
CA GLY A 137 4.92 -5.64 5.13
C GLY A 137 4.66 -4.36 4.32
N GLY A 138 3.39 -3.99 4.13
CA GLY A 138 3.02 -2.73 3.49
C GLY A 138 3.34 -1.51 4.36
N GLY A 139 3.21 -1.65 5.67
CA GLY A 139 3.51 -0.61 6.65
C GLY A 139 4.96 -0.16 6.63
N PHE A 140 5.91 -1.06 6.42
CA PHE A 140 7.34 -0.75 6.35
C PHE A 140 7.72 0.09 5.14
N GLN A 141 7.03 -0.06 4.02
CA GLN A 141 7.34 0.70 2.80
C GLN A 141 7.18 2.22 2.97
N THR A 142 6.39 2.64 3.95
CA THR A 142 6.07 4.04 4.19
C THR A 142 6.21 4.44 5.66
N ASN A 143 6.86 3.61 6.50
CA ASN A 143 6.85 3.82 7.93
C ASN A 143 5.44 4.22 8.41
N ALA A 144 4.47 3.34 8.16
CA ALA A 144 3.06 3.64 8.36
C ALA A 144 2.79 4.09 9.81
N GLY A 145 1.93 5.06 9.97
CA GLY A 145 1.61 5.60 11.28
C GLY A 145 0.22 6.22 11.33
N ALA A 146 -0.32 6.26 12.53
CA ALA A 146 -1.60 6.86 12.86
C ALA A 146 -1.60 7.34 14.32
N TYR A 147 -2.40 8.36 14.62
CA TYR A 147 -2.61 8.83 16.01
C TYR A 147 -1.32 9.16 16.77
N GLY A 148 -0.36 9.78 16.07
CA GLY A 148 0.89 10.26 16.67
C GLY A 148 1.97 9.19 16.87
N ARG A 149 1.77 7.97 16.40
CA ARG A 149 2.76 6.88 16.42
C ARG A 149 3.01 6.31 15.04
N GLU A 150 4.20 5.76 14.83
CA GLU A 150 4.67 5.16 13.59
C GLU A 150 5.30 3.79 13.87
N PHE A 151 5.47 2.98 12.83
CA PHE A 151 6.11 1.66 12.94
C PHE A 151 7.48 1.72 13.60
N LYS A 152 8.31 2.73 13.27
CA LYS A 152 9.65 2.91 13.88
C LYS A 152 9.64 3.05 15.40
N ASP A 153 8.54 3.52 15.98
CA ASP A 153 8.44 3.77 17.43
C ASP A 153 8.28 2.48 18.25
N VAL A 154 7.94 1.38 17.58
CA VAL A 154 7.67 0.07 18.21
C VAL A 154 8.46 -1.08 17.59
N LEU A 155 9.16 -0.85 16.49
CA LEU A 155 9.91 -1.86 15.76
C LEU A 155 11.14 -2.32 16.57
N VAL A 156 11.26 -3.65 16.74
CA VAL A 156 12.46 -4.33 17.26
C VAL A 156 13.33 -4.80 16.07
N SER A 157 12.72 -5.52 15.15
CA SER A 157 13.37 -5.99 13.92
C SER A 157 12.35 -6.34 12.86
N ALA A 158 12.75 -6.32 11.60
CA ALA A 158 11.99 -6.82 10.47
C ALA A 158 12.83 -7.84 9.68
N ASP A 159 12.17 -8.90 9.20
CA ASP A 159 12.78 -9.89 8.33
C ASP A 159 12.37 -9.63 6.88
N ALA A 160 13.34 -9.66 5.95
CA ALA A 160 13.10 -9.42 4.53
C ALA A 160 13.94 -10.38 3.67
N VAL A 161 13.42 -10.72 2.50
CA VAL A 161 14.12 -11.49 1.47
C VAL A 161 14.56 -10.54 0.35
N ASP A 162 15.82 -10.56 0.00
CA ASP A 162 16.36 -9.77 -1.10
C ASP A 162 16.10 -10.43 -2.47
N ARG A 163 16.50 -9.75 -3.55
CA ARG A 163 16.31 -10.24 -4.92
C ARG A 163 17.04 -11.55 -5.23
N ASN A 164 18.08 -11.89 -4.46
CA ASN A 164 18.86 -13.12 -4.61
C ASN A 164 18.30 -14.29 -3.79
N GLY A 165 17.19 -14.06 -3.06
CA GLY A 165 16.58 -15.04 -2.17
C GLY A 165 17.26 -15.13 -0.80
N SER A 166 18.15 -14.21 -0.44
CA SER A 166 18.78 -14.20 0.88
C SER A 166 17.87 -13.56 1.91
N LEU A 167 17.76 -14.19 3.09
CA LEU A 167 17.01 -13.66 4.22
C LEU A 167 17.89 -12.74 5.06
N HIS A 168 17.37 -11.58 5.40
CA HIS A 168 17.99 -10.54 6.21
C HIS A 168 17.10 -10.18 7.38
N THR A 169 17.71 -9.94 8.56
CA THR A 169 17.03 -9.36 9.72
C THR A 169 17.56 -7.95 9.94
N LEU A 170 16.69 -6.94 9.90
CA LEU A 170 17.03 -5.54 9.94
C LEU A 170 16.53 -4.90 11.23
N GLY A 171 17.40 -4.11 11.87
CA GLY A 171 17.01 -3.23 12.96
C GLY A 171 16.44 -1.88 12.47
N PRO A 172 15.84 -1.09 13.38
CA PRO A 172 15.29 0.22 13.03
C PRO A 172 16.28 1.17 12.38
N ALA A 173 17.55 1.14 12.83
CA ALA A 173 18.62 2.00 12.30
C ALA A 173 18.98 1.66 10.83
N GLU A 174 18.93 0.37 10.47
CA GLU A 174 19.25 -0.09 9.12
C GLU A 174 18.14 0.21 8.13
N MET A 175 16.91 0.40 8.62
CA MET A 175 15.74 0.65 7.78
C MET A 175 15.57 2.12 7.40
N GLY A 176 16.28 3.07 8.03
CA GLY A 176 16.18 4.49 7.73
C GLY A 176 14.76 5.05 7.73
N LEU A 177 13.94 4.59 8.69
CA LEU A 177 12.51 4.94 8.74
C LEU A 177 12.32 6.41 9.15
N SER A 178 11.63 7.17 8.31
CA SER A 178 11.23 8.55 8.58
C SER A 178 9.78 8.79 8.15
N TYR A 179 9.26 10.01 8.28
CA TYR A 179 7.86 10.30 7.96
C TYR A 179 7.51 9.91 6.52
N ARG A 180 6.64 8.93 6.35
CA ARG A 180 6.19 8.36 5.07
C ARG A 180 7.33 7.86 4.18
N HIS A 181 8.46 7.45 4.76
CA HIS A 181 9.64 7.04 4.03
C HIS A 181 10.39 5.89 4.70
N SER A 182 11.01 5.04 3.88
CA SER A 182 11.94 3.98 4.25
C SER A 182 13.11 4.01 3.27
N GLU A 183 14.34 3.85 3.75
CA GLU A 183 15.56 3.79 2.93
C GLU A 183 15.88 2.39 2.42
N ILE A 184 15.06 1.40 2.78
CA ILE A 184 15.25 0.01 2.33
C ILE A 184 15.11 -0.07 0.81
N ASP A 185 15.98 -0.83 0.19
CA ASP A 185 15.89 -1.17 -1.23
C ASP A 185 14.47 -1.67 -1.56
N PRO A 186 13.74 -1.01 -2.45
CA PRO A 186 12.37 -1.36 -2.79
C PRO A 186 12.21 -2.76 -3.41
N SER A 187 13.31 -3.41 -3.81
CA SER A 187 13.31 -4.79 -4.28
C SER A 187 13.23 -5.84 -3.16
N TRP A 188 13.46 -5.44 -1.91
CA TRP A 188 13.38 -6.33 -0.76
C TRP A 188 11.93 -6.58 -0.35
N ILE A 189 11.62 -7.83 -0.02
CA ILE A 189 10.26 -8.26 0.35
C ILE A 189 10.23 -8.61 1.83
N PHE A 190 9.55 -7.79 2.62
CA PHE A 190 9.36 -8.08 4.04
C PHE A 190 8.52 -9.35 4.22
N VAL A 191 8.95 -10.23 5.11
CA VAL A 191 8.29 -11.52 5.41
C VAL A 191 7.81 -11.62 6.85
N GLY A 192 8.38 -10.82 7.77
CA GLY A 192 7.98 -10.78 9.18
C GLY A 192 8.52 -9.57 9.92
N ALA A 193 8.06 -9.38 11.15
CA ALA A 193 8.54 -8.33 12.05
C ALA A 193 8.31 -8.68 13.52
N ARG A 194 9.06 -8.02 14.40
CA ARG A 194 8.84 -8.01 15.83
C ARG A 194 8.62 -6.60 16.33
N PHE A 195 7.53 -6.43 17.07
CA PHE A 195 7.13 -5.15 17.66
C PHE A 195 7.20 -5.24 19.17
N LYS A 196 7.69 -4.19 19.81
CA LYS A 196 7.72 -4.06 21.26
C LYS A 196 6.56 -3.20 21.75
N GLY A 197 5.79 -3.75 22.65
CA GLY A 197 4.80 -3.03 23.44
C GLY A 197 5.20 -2.87 24.90
N MET A 198 4.22 -2.74 25.76
CA MET A 198 4.38 -2.65 27.20
C MET A 198 3.21 -3.37 27.88
N SER A 199 3.44 -3.95 29.06
CA SER A 199 2.36 -4.57 29.84
C SER A 199 1.26 -3.55 30.15
N GLY A 200 0.00 -3.93 29.96
CA GLY A 200 -1.17 -3.08 30.18
C GLY A 200 -2.44 -3.89 30.50
N ASP A 201 -3.48 -3.16 30.92
CA ASP A 201 -4.81 -3.75 31.10
C ASP A 201 -5.49 -3.98 29.74
N PRO A 202 -5.86 -5.22 29.38
CA PRO A 202 -6.53 -5.52 28.11
C PRO A 202 -7.78 -4.66 27.85
N ALA A 203 -8.56 -4.36 28.90
CA ALA A 203 -9.77 -3.56 28.75
C ALA A 203 -9.45 -2.11 28.37
N ALA A 204 -8.42 -1.51 28.97
CA ALA A 204 -7.96 -0.16 28.63
C ALA A 204 -7.38 -0.10 27.19
N ILE A 205 -6.62 -1.12 26.78
CA ILE A 205 -6.04 -1.21 25.43
C ILE A 205 -7.16 -1.29 24.38
N VAL A 206 -8.16 -2.15 24.59
CA VAL A 206 -9.32 -2.27 23.70
C VAL A 206 -10.12 -0.96 23.64
N ALA A 207 -10.31 -0.26 24.78
CA ALA A 207 -10.96 1.04 24.79
C ALA A 207 -10.22 2.06 23.91
N GLY A 208 -8.89 2.13 23.97
CA GLY A 208 -8.08 2.97 23.09
C GLY A 208 -8.23 2.63 21.59
N MET A 209 -8.36 1.35 21.25
CA MET A 209 -8.64 0.94 19.87
C MET A 209 -10.04 1.37 19.39
N GLU A 210 -11.05 1.30 20.25
CA GLU A 210 -12.41 1.76 19.92
C GLU A 210 -12.47 3.29 19.77
N GLU A 211 -11.69 4.06 20.53
CA GLU A 211 -11.54 5.50 20.33
C GLU A 211 -10.94 5.82 18.94
N ILE A 212 -9.88 5.10 18.55
CA ILE A 212 -9.26 5.22 17.21
C ILE A 212 -10.30 4.92 16.11
N LYS A 213 -11.04 3.85 16.26
CA LYS A 213 -12.08 3.45 15.31
C LYS A 213 -13.17 4.51 15.19
N ALA A 214 -13.68 5.01 16.32
CA ALA A 214 -14.71 6.06 16.35
C ALA A 214 -14.21 7.35 15.68
N ALA A 215 -12.99 7.78 15.94
CA ALA A 215 -12.38 8.96 15.33
C ALA A 215 -12.25 8.81 13.79
N ARG A 216 -11.87 7.61 13.29
CA ARG A 216 -11.84 7.31 11.86
C ARG A 216 -13.24 7.33 11.25
N GLU A 217 -14.20 6.69 11.88
CA GLU A 217 -15.59 6.68 11.43
C GLU A 217 -16.19 8.09 11.36
N ALA A 218 -15.86 8.95 12.30
CA ALA A 218 -16.31 10.34 12.31
C ALA A 218 -15.72 11.19 11.17
N SER A 219 -14.42 10.99 10.84
CA SER A 219 -13.67 11.89 9.93
C SER A 219 -13.46 11.36 8.51
N GLN A 220 -13.49 10.05 8.28
CA GLN A 220 -13.08 9.42 7.02
C GLN A 220 -14.24 8.66 6.35
N PRO A 221 -14.24 8.53 5.00
CA PRO A 221 -15.24 7.76 4.26
C PRO A 221 -14.89 6.24 4.26
N ILE A 222 -14.77 5.62 5.44
CA ILE A 222 -14.24 4.26 5.61
C ILE A 222 -15.05 3.14 4.93
N ARG A 223 -16.31 3.42 4.56
CA ARG A 223 -17.18 2.46 3.83
C ARG A 223 -17.12 2.65 2.32
N ALA A 224 -16.43 3.68 1.84
CA ALA A 224 -16.28 3.93 0.41
C ALA A 224 -15.14 3.12 -0.20
N ARG A 225 -15.17 2.94 -1.53
CA ARG A 225 -14.05 2.37 -2.29
C ARG A 225 -12.99 3.44 -2.47
N THR A 226 -11.98 3.46 -1.59
CA THR A 226 -10.95 4.51 -1.55
C THR A 226 -9.60 3.93 -1.17
N GLY A 227 -8.52 4.57 -1.57
CA GLY A 227 -7.14 4.21 -1.21
C GLY A 227 -6.62 4.95 0.03
N GLY A 228 -7.48 5.54 0.86
CA GLY A 228 -7.05 6.36 2.00
C GLY A 228 -6.73 7.81 1.60
N SER A 229 -5.85 8.45 2.36
CA SER A 229 -5.35 9.80 2.04
C SER A 229 -4.65 9.80 0.69
N THR A 230 -5.13 10.64 -0.23
CA THR A 230 -4.62 10.70 -1.59
C THR A 230 -3.25 11.35 -1.66
N PHE A 231 -3.07 12.44 -0.90
CA PHE A 231 -1.84 13.24 -0.90
C PHE A 231 -1.26 13.36 0.50
N ALA A 232 0.08 13.37 0.58
CA ALA A 232 0.78 13.68 1.80
C ALA A 232 0.53 15.12 2.25
N ASN A 233 0.55 15.36 3.55
CA ASN A 233 0.48 16.73 4.06
C ASN A 233 1.77 17.47 3.71
N PRO A 234 1.69 18.64 3.06
CA PRO A 234 2.86 19.46 2.83
C PRO A 234 3.38 20.07 4.16
N PRO A 235 4.66 20.49 4.23
CA PRO A 235 5.20 21.13 5.41
C PRO A 235 4.36 22.34 5.85
N GLY A 236 3.96 22.34 7.11
CA GLY A 236 3.21 23.45 7.73
C GLY A 236 1.72 23.52 7.37
N ASP A 237 1.19 22.59 6.54
CA ASP A 237 -0.20 22.60 6.13
C ASP A 237 -0.85 21.21 6.07
N LYS A 238 -2.14 21.17 5.79
CA LYS A 238 -2.93 19.94 5.62
C LYS A 238 -3.46 19.84 4.19
N ALA A 239 -3.16 18.74 3.52
CA ALA A 239 -3.61 18.50 2.14
C ALA A 239 -5.14 18.67 2.00
N TRP A 240 -5.94 18.13 2.94
CA TRP A 240 -7.39 18.25 2.88
C TRP A 240 -7.88 19.70 2.88
N ARG A 241 -7.22 20.61 3.62
CA ARG A 241 -7.58 22.02 3.68
C ARG A 241 -7.30 22.71 2.35
N LEU A 242 -6.12 22.53 1.80
CA LEU A 242 -5.74 23.09 0.50
C LEU A 242 -6.68 22.62 -0.63
N ILE A 243 -7.08 21.34 -0.61
CA ILE A 243 -8.00 20.75 -1.59
C ILE A 243 -9.40 21.35 -1.45
N ASP A 244 -9.86 21.56 -0.22
CA ASP A 244 -11.14 22.18 0.07
C ASP A 244 -11.18 23.65 -0.35
N GLU A 245 -10.15 24.42 0.01
CA GLU A 245 -9.96 25.81 -0.38
C GLU A 245 -9.82 25.99 -1.91
N ALA A 246 -9.31 24.97 -2.62
CA ALA A 246 -9.27 24.95 -4.07
C ALA A 246 -10.62 24.57 -4.74
N GLY A 247 -11.70 24.42 -3.94
CA GLY A 247 -13.03 24.10 -4.43
C GLY A 247 -13.15 22.70 -5.04
N CYS A 248 -12.32 21.74 -4.56
CA CYS A 248 -12.31 20.39 -5.12
C CYS A 248 -13.23 19.40 -4.39
N ARG A 249 -13.82 19.76 -3.24
CA ARG A 249 -14.76 18.89 -2.51
C ARG A 249 -15.96 18.53 -3.41
N GLY A 250 -16.27 17.25 -3.55
CA GLY A 250 -17.33 16.75 -4.42
C GLY A 250 -17.02 16.81 -5.91
N LEU A 251 -15.81 17.22 -6.33
CA LEU A 251 -15.41 17.23 -7.73
C LEU A 251 -15.46 15.82 -8.32
N VAL A 252 -16.00 15.69 -9.53
CA VAL A 252 -16.21 14.41 -10.21
C VAL A 252 -15.45 14.38 -11.55
N ARG A 253 -14.88 13.23 -11.88
CA ARG A 253 -14.34 12.88 -13.20
C ARG A 253 -14.67 11.42 -13.51
N GLY A 254 -15.45 11.17 -14.57
CA GLY A 254 -15.95 9.83 -14.88
C GLY A 254 -16.66 9.20 -13.68
N GLY A 255 -16.20 8.04 -13.22
CA GLY A 255 -16.71 7.37 -12.03
C GLY A 255 -15.96 7.73 -10.74
N ALA A 256 -15.00 8.64 -10.75
CA ALA A 256 -14.23 9.06 -9.59
C ALA A 256 -14.79 10.36 -8.98
N MET A 257 -14.72 10.50 -7.65
CA MET A 257 -15.19 11.67 -6.91
C MET A 257 -14.25 12.01 -5.76
N ILE A 258 -14.04 13.31 -5.49
CA ILE A 258 -13.45 13.77 -4.22
C ILE A 258 -14.52 13.65 -3.13
N SER A 259 -14.18 12.99 -2.03
CA SER A 259 -15.11 12.78 -0.93
C SER A 259 -15.65 14.08 -0.36
N GLU A 260 -16.98 14.16 -0.20
CA GLU A 260 -17.62 15.26 0.50
C GLU A 260 -17.32 15.27 2.00
N LYS A 261 -17.04 14.09 2.58
CA LYS A 261 -16.71 13.94 3.99
C LYS A 261 -15.30 14.39 4.33
N HIS A 262 -14.31 14.06 3.47
CA HIS A 262 -12.89 14.38 3.67
C HIS A 262 -12.22 14.66 2.34
N ALA A 263 -11.87 15.90 2.06
CA ALA A 263 -11.42 16.34 0.74
C ALA A 263 -10.12 15.67 0.24
N ASN A 264 -9.29 15.09 1.13
CA ASN A 264 -8.09 14.35 0.72
C ASN A 264 -8.36 12.85 0.44
N PHE A 265 -9.60 12.48 0.10
CA PHE A 265 -9.97 11.10 -0.25
C PHE A 265 -10.62 11.05 -1.63
N LEU A 266 -10.00 10.32 -2.54
CA LEU A 266 -10.61 9.91 -3.80
C LEU A 266 -11.51 8.69 -3.57
N ILE A 267 -12.67 8.67 -4.22
CA ILE A 267 -13.67 7.60 -4.13
C ILE A 267 -14.00 7.09 -5.53
N ASN A 268 -14.03 5.76 -5.68
CA ASN A 268 -14.71 5.11 -6.79
C ASN A 268 -16.21 5.00 -6.46
N THR A 269 -17.06 5.71 -7.19
CA THR A 269 -18.52 5.72 -6.99
C THR A 269 -19.22 4.45 -7.48
N GLY A 270 -18.49 3.53 -8.13
CA GLY A 270 -18.97 2.21 -8.57
C GLY A 270 -18.50 1.79 -9.95
N ASN A 271 -18.21 2.73 -10.83
CA ASN A 271 -17.85 2.51 -12.24
C ASN A 271 -16.61 3.29 -12.69
N ALA A 272 -15.77 3.78 -11.76
CA ALA A 272 -14.52 4.45 -12.11
C ALA A 272 -13.54 3.49 -12.78
N THR A 273 -12.75 4.03 -13.71
CA THR A 273 -11.50 3.45 -14.19
C THR A 273 -10.33 3.95 -13.31
N ALA A 274 -9.17 3.33 -13.41
CA ALA A 274 -7.97 3.87 -12.76
C ALA A 274 -7.57 5.22 -13.36
N ALA A 275 -7.77 5.40 -14.68
CA ALA A 275 -7.55 6.66 -15.37
C ALA A 275 -8.46 7.79 -14.85
N ASP A 276 -9.73 7.50 -14.50
CA ASP A 276 -10.61 8.50 -13.87
C ASP A 276 -10.06 8.97 -12.52
N ILE A 277 -9.64 8.01 -11.68
CA ILE A 277 -9.12 8.30 -10.34
C ILE A 277 -7.80 9.08 -10.42
N GLU A 278 -6.86 8.63 -11.26
CA GLU A 278 -5.58 9.29 -11.44
C GLU A 278 -5.76 10.69 -12.05
N GLY A 279 -6.56 10.80 -13.09
CA GLY A 279 -6.85 12.09 -13.74
C GLY A 279 -7.58 13.08 -12.83
N LEU A 280 -8.48 12.61 -11.94
CA LEU A 280 -9.10 13.48 -10.94
C LEU A 280 -8.06 13.97 -9.91
N GLY A 281 -7.15 13.09 -9.49
CA GLY A 281 -6.06 13.48 -8.58
C GLY A 281 -5.12 14.52 -9.21
N GLU A 282 -4.75 14.39 -10.48
CA GLU A 282 -3.92 15.39 -11.18
C GLU A 282 -4.68 16.73 -11.35
N GLU A 283 -5.97 16.70 -11.61
CA GLU A 283 -6.80 17.93 -11.65
C GLU A 283 -6.83 18.64 -10.30
N VAL A 284 -6.92 17.88 -9.19
CA VAL A 284 -6.81 18.43 -7.82
C VAL A 284 -5.44 19.07 -7.61
N ARG A 285 -4.35 18.41 -8.00
CA ARG A 285 -2.98 18.94 -7.88
C ARG A 285 -2.82 20.26 -8.63
N ARG A 286 -3.34 20.33 -9.85
CA ARG A 286 -3.32 21.54 -10.66
C ARG A 286 -4.06 22.68 -10.00
N ARG A 287 -5.31 22.47 -9.54
CA ARG A 287 -6.13 23.52 -8.88
C ARG A 287 -5.50 24.02 -7.58
N VAL A 288 -4.98 23.10 -6.76
CA VAL A 288 -4.29 23.47 -5.51
C VAL A 288 -3.05 24.31 -5.81
N TYR A 289 -2.25 23.90 -6.81
CA TYR A 289 -1.07 24.67 -7.22
C TYR A 289 -1.44 26.07 -7.74
N GLU A 290 -2.44 26.19 -8.58
CA GLU A 290 -2.92 27.48 -9.11
C GLU A 290 -3.38 28.44 -8.00
N ARG A 291 -3.99 27.89 -6.93
CA ARG A 291 -4.51 28.69 -5.83
C ARG A 291 -3.47 29.05 -4.77
N SER A 292 -2.58 28.12 -4.43
CA SER A 292 -1.69 28.22 -3.27
C SER A 292 -0.20 28.22 -3.58
N GLY A 293 0.19 27.88 -4.81
CA GLY A 293 1.59 27.65 -5.19
C GLY A 293 2.16 26.33 -4.65
N ILE A 294 1.38 25.51 -3.95
CA ILE A 294 1.83 24.26 -3.35
C ILE A 294 1.49 23.08 -4.27
N MET A 295 2.52 22.33 -4.71
CA MET A 295 2.34 21.10 -5.48
C MET A 295 2.18 19.91 -4.52
N LEU A 296 0.98 19.36 -4.41
CA LEU A 296 0.70 18.19 -3.58
C LEU A 296 1.45 16.95 -4.06
N GLN A 297 1.97 16.17 -3.14
CA GLN A 297 2.65 14.90 -3.42
C GLN A 297 1.70 13.73 -3.19
N TRP A 298 1.64 12.80 -4.15
CA TRP A 298 0.85 11.59 -4.00
C TRP A 298 1.34 10.74 -2.82
N GLU A 299 0.43 10.34 -1.95
CA GLU A 299 0.66 9.32 -0.90
C GLU A 299 0.24 7.93 -1.40
N ILE A 300 -0.82 7.87 -2.22
CA ILE A 300 -1.25 6.63 -2.88
C ILE A 300 -0.20 6.23 -3.93
N ARG A 301 0.26 4.98 -3.86
CA ARG A 301 1.19 4.42 -4.84
C ARG A 301 0.46 4.05 -6.13
N ARG A 302 0.89 4.63 -7.24
CA ARG A 302 0.39 4.34 -8.59
C ARG A 302 1.31 3.32 -9.24
N ILE A 303 0.78 2.16 -9.62
CA ILE A 303 1.55 1.06 -10.19
C ILE A 303 0.91 0.53 -11.46
N GLY A 304 1.71 -0.18 -12.27
CA GLY A 304 1.24 -0.74 -13.53
C GLY A 304 1.32 0.25 -14.69
N ARG A 305 0.83 -0.18 -15.85
CA ARG A 305 0.85 0.55 -17.13
C ARG A 305 -0.49 1.22 -17.39
N ALA A 306 -0.48 2.40 -17.99
CA ALA A 306 -1.68 2.98 -18.57
C ALA A 306 -2.20 2.07 -19.69
N LYS A 307 -3.50 2.06 -19.94
CA LYS A 307 -4.06 1.37 -21.08
C LYS A 307 -3.71 2.12 -22.37
N SER A 308 -3.46 1.38 -23.44
CA SER A 308 -3.21 1.97 -24.75
C SER A 308 -4.40 2.86 -25.16
N GLY A 309 -4.16 4.16 -25.31
CA GLY A 309 -5.19 5.18 -25.52
C GLY A 309 -5.25 6.23 -24.40
N ASP A 310 -5.04 5.85 -23.14
CA ASP A 310 -5.04 6.78 -21.99
C ASP A 310 -3.71 7.57 -21.89
N ALA A 311 -2.63 7.03 -22.43
CA ALA A 311 -1.29 7.63 -22.44
C ALA A 311 -1.16 8.94 -23.24
N ALA A 312 -2.13 9.27 -24.08
CA ALA A 312 -2.13 10.51 -24.88
C ALA A 312 -2.52 11.74 -24.04
N GLU A 313 -3.30 11.56 -22.96
CA GLU A 313 -3.74 12.65 -22.09
C GLU A 313 -2.67 13.05 -21.04
N GLU A 314 -1.77 12.13 -20.65
CA GLU A 314 -0.71 12.40 -19.67
C GLU A 314 0.35 13.41 -20.17
N LYS A 315 0.64 13.43 -21.47
CA LYS A 315 1.67 14.34 -22.05
C LYS A 315 1.28 15.82 -22.06
N THR A 316 0.01 16.13 -21.86
CA THR A 316 -0.48 17.52 -21.86
C THR A 316 -0.62 18.12 -20.45
N ALA A 317 -0.45 17.32 -19.39
CA ALA A 317 -0.67 17.72 -18.00
C ALA A 317 0.60 18.06 -17.20
N GLU A 318 1.82 17.86 -17.74
CA GLU A 318 3.04 18.31 -17.06
C GLU A 318 3.27 19.81 -17.31
N PRO A 319 3.24 20.67 -16.28
CA PRO A 319 3.68 22.04 -16.42
C PRO A 319 5.18 22.07 -16.76
N ALA A 320 5.57 22.88 -17.74
CA ALA A 320 6.90 22.95 -18.34
C ALA A 320 8.08 23.31 -17.40
N GLN A 321 7.88 23.35 -16.09
CA GLN A 321 8.88 23.77 -15.09
C GLN A 321 9.48 22.62 -14.24
N ALA A 322 9.09 21.38 -14.44
CA ALA A 322 9.67 20.24 -13.68
C ALA A 322 10.99 19.69 -14.30
N ARG A 323 11.58 20.37 -15.32
CA ARG A 323 12.81 19.91 -16.00
C ARG A 323 14.08 20.67 -15.61
N ALA A 324 14.08 21.45 -14.55
CA ALA A 324 15.28 22.14 -14.07
C ALA A 324 15.45 21.92 -12.57
N GLY A 325 16.30 20.93 -12.23
CA GLY A 325 16.71 20.67 -10.84
C GLY A 325 17.31 19.28 -10.70
#